data_b80b2b3ce32874fbe14d0fc8392f7065
#
_entry.id   b80b2b3ce32874fbe14d0fc8392f7065
#
_cell.length_a   1.000
_cell.length_b   1.000
_cell.length_c   1.000
_cell.angle_alpha   90.00
_cell.angle_beta   90.00
_cell.angle_gamma   90.00
#
_symmetry.space_group_name_H-M   'P 1'
#
loop_
_entity.id
_entity.type
_entity.pdbx_description
1 polymer ?
#
loop_
_entity_poly.entity_id
_entity_poly.type
_entity_poly.pdbx_seq_one_letter_code
_entity_poly.pdbx_strand_id
1 'polypeptide(L)'
;QVILLENLRFHLEEEGKGTVTAADGTVSKIKANPEDVKAFRASLTRLADVYINDAFGTAHRDHSSMTGVQLPERASGYLMNKELAAFSAVLESPQRPLLAILGGAKVADKIQLINNLLDKADQIIIGGGMAFTFKKVLSGMPIGNSLFDEEGAKLVPGLMEKAKDKGKEILLPVDFIIGDRFDAGANTGSANDVDGVPDGWLGLDCGPESTRIFTGAILKARTIIWNGPAGVFEFEKFEAGTRAMADAVVQATAAGAITVIGGGDTATAAKKYGADKKVTHSSTGGGASLEYLEGKILPGVAALSEK
;
A
#
# COMPACT_ATOMS: atom_id res chain seq x y z
N GLN A 1 12.79 33.18 15.14
CA GLN A 1 12.25 33.52 13.83
C GLN A 1 12.07 32.23 13.04
N VAL A 2 10.94 32.08 12.32
CA VAL A 2 10.67 30.92 11.45
C VAL A 2 10.70 31.40 10.00
N ILE A 3 11.34 30.63 9.12
CA ILE A 3 11.36 30.89 7.67
C ILE A 3 10.69 29.69 6.99
N LEU A 4 9.68 29.97 6.15
CA LEU A 4 9.07 29.00 5.28
C LEU A 4 9.56 29.27 3.85
N LEU A 5 10.21 28.26 3.25
CA LEU A 5 10.61 28.34 1.85
C LEU A 5 9.40 28.10 0.93
N GLU A 6 9.51 28.53 -0.32
CA GLU A 6 8.55 28.20 -1.36
C GLU A 6 8.54 26.69 -1.65
N ASN A 7 7.59 26.23 -2.46
CA ASN A 7 7.57 24.86 -2.94
C ASN A 7 8.84 24.56 -3.75
N LEU A 8 9.73 23.73 -3.20
CA LEU A 8 11.02 23.42 -3.83
C LEU A 8 10.88 22.69 -5.16
N ARG A 9 9.73 22.04 -5.43
CA ARG A 9 9.48 21.43 -6.75
C ARG A 9 9.22 22.41 -7.88
N PHE A 10 9.17 23.70 -7.60
CA PHE A 10 9.27 24.74 -8.65
C PHE A 10 10.66 24.79 -9.28
N HIS A 11 11.67 24.25 -8.59
CA HIS A 11 13.04 24.16 -9.06
C HIS A 11 13.31 22.76 -9.62
N LEU A 12 13.81 22.71 -10.85
CA LEU A 12 14.12 21.45 -11.55
C LEU A 12 15.16 20.62 -10.78
N GLU A 13 16.04 21.29 -10.04
CA GLU A 13 17.12 20.73 -9.25
C GLU A 13 16.61 19.96 -8.02
N GLU A 14 15.38 20.20 -7.58
CA GLU A 14 14.78 19.46 -6.46
C GLU A 14 14.59 18.00 -6.81
N GLU A 15 13.95 17.71 -7.96
CA GLU A 15 13.69 16.36 -8.43
C GLU A 15 14.77 15.84 -9.40
N GLY A 16 15.67 16.71 -9.87
CA GLY A 16 16.69 16.41 -10.89
C GLY A 16 16.12 16.16 -12.29
N LYS A 17 14.82 16.22 -12.46
CA LYS A 17 14.09 16.05 -13.72
C LYS A 17 12.73 16.74 -13.66
N GLY A 18 12.19 17.03 -14.84
CA GLY A 18 10.87 17.65 -14.96
C GLY A 18 10.29 17.48 -16.34
N THR A 19 9.21 18.21 -16.61
CA THR A 19 8.57 18.28 -17.93
C THR A 19 8.43 19.73 -18.35
N VAL A 20 8.61 19.98 -19.64
CA VAL A 20 8.33 21.27 -20.28
C VAL A 20 7.25 21.05 -21.33
N THR A 21 6.25 21.92 -21.32
CA THR A 21 5.21 21.93 -22.36
C THR A 21 5.51 23.07 -23.33
N ALA A 22 5.76 22.75 -24.57
CA ALA A 22 5.97 23.73 -25.63
C ALA A 22 4.66 24.46 -26.00
N ALA A 23 4.77 25.54 -26.76
CA ALA A 23 3.61 26.35 -27.18
C ALA A 23 2.58 25.56 -28.04
N ASP A 24 3.02 24.49 -28.70
CA ASP A 24 2.19 23.57 -29.50
C ASP A 24 1.54 22.46 -28.65
N GLY A 25 1.72 22.45 -27.31
CA GLY A 25 1.21 21.44 -26.41
C GLY A 25 2.11 20.19 -26.27
N THR A 26 3.23 20.12 -26.98
CA THR A 26 4.16 18.98 -26.89
C THR A 26 4.81 18.96 -25.50
N VAL A 27 4.72 17.81 -24.81
CA VAL A 27 5.34 17.60 -23.49
C VAL A 27 6.66 16.87 -23.67
N SER A 28 7.74 17.47 -23.23
CA SER A 28 9.10 16.92 -23.25
C SER A 28 9.63 16.73 -21.84
N LYS A 29 10.30 15.57 -21.59
CA LYS A 29 11.02 15.34 -20.34
C LYS A 29 12.37 16.03 -20.41
N ILE A 30 12.72 16.76 -19.35
CA ILE A 30 14.02 17.41 -19.18
C ILE A 30 14.71 16.88 -17.94
N LYS A 31 16.05 16.94 -17.93
CA LYS A 31 16.88 16.67 -16.75
C LYS A 31 17.57 17.94 -16.30
N ALA A 32 17.70 18.12 -15.00
CA ALA A 32 18.53 19.17 -14.45
C ALA A 32 20.02 18.93 -14.78
N ASN A 33 20.78 20.01 -14.92
CA ASN A 33 22.23 19.91 -15.01
C ASN A 33 22.78 19.42 -13.65
N PRO A 34 23.65 18.40 -13.62
CA PRO A 34 24.20 17.87 -12.36
C PRO A 34 24.92 18.91 -11.50
N GLU A 35 25.60 19.88 -12.11
CA GLU A 35 26.28 20.96 -11.37
C GLU A 35 25.27 21.91 -10.73
N ASP A 36 24.13 22.19 -11.38
CA ASP A 36 23.08 23.01 -10.81
C ASP A 36 22.39 22.28 -9.65
N VAL A 37 22.15 20.97 -9.77
CA VAL A 37 21.64 20.13 -8.66
C VAL A 37 22.60 20.19 -7.47
N LYS A 38 23.90 20.06 -7.71
CA LYS A 38 24.94 20.14 -6.68
C LYS A 38 24.96 21.51 -6.00
N ALA A 39 24.88 22.58 -6.79
CA ALA A 39 24.81 23.96 -6.27
C ALA A 39 23.55 24.20 -5.44
N PHE A 40 22.41 23.69 -5.89
CA PHE A 40 21.13 23.74 -5.17
C PHE A 40 21.21 23.02 -3.82
N ARG A 41 21.69 21.78 -3.80
CA ARG A 41 21.92 21.00 -2.56
C ARG A 41 22.87 21.71 -1.60
N ALA A 42 23.95 22.29 -2.11
CA ALA A 42 24.88 23.08 -1.31
C ALA A 42 24.22 24.35 -0.73
N SER A 43 23.31 24.99 -1.47
CA SER A 43 22.59 26.15 -0.96
C SER A 43 21.62 25.78 0.16
N LEU A 44 20.89 24.68 0.04
CA LEU A 44 20.04 24.15 1.12
C LEU A 44 20.87 23.83 2.38
N THR A 45 22.03 23.20 2.21
CA THR A 45 22.94 22.87 3.31
C THR A 45 23.39 24.12 4.10
N ARG A 46 23.60 25.27 3.43
CA ARG A 46 24.02 26.52 4.09
C ARG A 46 22.93 27.20 4.91
N LEU A 47 21.67 26.75 4.84
CA LEU A 47 20.56 27.40 5.54
C LEU A 47 20.50 27.06 7.04
N ALA A 48 21.17 25.98 7.49
CA ALA A 48 21.03 25.50 8.84
C ALA A 48 22.30 24.79 9.34
N ASP A 49 22.38 24.56 10.64
CA ASP A 49 23.45 23.80 11.32
C ASP A 49 23.05 22.36 11.61
N VAL A 50 21.73 22.10 11.72
CA VAL A 50 21.13 20.77 11.95
C VAL A 50 20.00 20.55 10.96
N TYR A 51 19.90 19.33 10.44
CA TYR A 51 18.81 18.92 9.53
C TYR A 51 17.87 17.95 10.22
N ILE A 52 16.58 18.27 10.21
CA ILE A 52 15.52 17.37 10.69
C ILE A 52 14.62 16.99 9.53
N ASN A 53 14.58 15.72 9.20
CA ASN A 53 13.65 15.19 8.19
C ASN A 53 12.39 14.65 8.88
N ASP A 54 11.26 15.32 8.66
CA ASP A 54 9.95 14.88 9.19
C ASP A 54 8.92 14.62 8.08
N ALA A 55 9.41 14.38 6.86
CA ALA A 55 8.60 14.20 5.66
C ALA A 55 8.57 12.73 5.22
N PHE A 56 7.97 11.84 6.03
CA PHE A 56 7.91 10.41 5.72
C PHE A 56 7.24 10.13 4.36
N GLY A 57 6.18 10.85 3.99
CA GLY A 57 5.48 10.68 2.71
C GLY A 57 6.37 10.84 1.47
N THR A 58 7.49 11.53 1.58
CA THR A 58 8.49 11.71 0.50
C THR A 58 9.80 10.97 0.75
N ALA A 59 9.91 10.21 1.83
CA ALA A 59 11.14 9.51 2.20
C ALA A 59 11.64 8.49 1.17
N HIS A 60 10.75 8.02 0.28
CA HIS A 60 11.07 7.13 -0.84
C HIS A 60 11.64 7.86 -2.07
N ARG A 61 11.83 9.19 -2.01
CA ARG A 61 12.35 10.02 -3.09
C ARG A 61 13.75 10.53 -2.79
N ASP A 62 14.65 10.40 -3.78
CA ASP A 62 16.00 11.00 -3.73
C ASP A 62 15.94 12.45 -4.26
N HIS A 63 15.12 13.28 -3.61
CA HIS A 63 15.03 14.69 -3.92
C HIS A 63 16.09 15.49 -3.15
N SER A 64 16.48 16.64 -3.67
CA SER A 64 17.56 17.45 -3.09
C SER A 64 17.31 17.84 -1.63
N SER A 65 16.08 18.18 -1.26
CA SER A 65 15.71 18.51 0.11
C SER A 65 15.64 17.27 1.03
N MET A 66 15.52 16.06 0.46
CA MET A 66 15.42 14.81 1.22
C MET A 66 16.78 14.18 1.54
N THR A 67 17.69 14.17 0.56
CA THR A 67 18.96 13.46 0.64
C THR A 67 20.18 14.36 0.41
N GLY A 68 19.96 15.56 -0.13
CA GLY A 68 21.04 16.45 -0.59
C GLY A 68 21.64 17.37 0.47
N VAL A 69 20.99 17.50 1.64
CA VAL A 69 21.51 18.33 2.75
C VAL A 69 22.64 17.60 3.46
N GLN A 70 23.84 18.15 3.39
CA GLN A 70 25.07 17.51 3.90
C GLN A 70 25.54 18.23 5.19
N LEU A 71 24.81 17.99 6.29
CA LEU A 71 25.18 18.46 7.62
C LEU A 71 25.67 17.30 8.48
N PRO A 72 26.54 17.53 9.49
CA PRO A 72 26.98 16.48 10.42
C PRO A 72 25.80 15.83 11.15
N GLU A 73 24.85 16.64 11.59
CA GLU A 73 23.65 16.19 12.31
C GLU A 73 22.43 16.20 11.40
N ARG A 74 21.95 15.01 11.07
CA ARG A 74 20.74 14.78 10.27
C ARG A 74 19.88 13.75 10.99
N ALA A 75 18.79 14.20 11.59
CA ALA A 75 17.91 13.35 12.40
C ALA A 75 16.50 13.24 11.81
N SER A 76 15.78 12.19 12.21
CA SER A 76 14.34 12.08 11.93
C SER A 76 13.54 12.99 12.87
N GLY A 77 12.51 13.62 12.31
CA GLY A 77 11.49 14.29 13.13
C GLY A 77 10.52 13.29 13.76
N TYR A 78 9.60 13.81 14.57
CA TYR A 78 8.65 12.97 15.32
C TYR A 78 7.68 12.20 14.45
N LEU A 79 7.18 12.78 13.35
CA LEU A 79 6.29 12.09 12.41
C LEU A 79 7.02 10.91 11.76
N MET A 80 8.21 11.16 11.20
CA MET A 80 9.02 10.11 10.57
C MET A 80 9.36 9.01 11.57
N ASN A 81 9.77 9.36 12.77
CA ASN A 81 10.08 8.37 13.82
C ASN A 81 8.86 7.53 14.20
N LYS A 82 7.67 8.14 14.29
CA LYS A 82 6.42 7.42 14.58
C LYS A 82 6.07 6.43 13.47
N GLU A 83 6.23 6.81 12.21
CA GLU A 83 5.99 5.94 11.06
C GLU A 83 6.98 4.76 11.05
N LEU A 84 8.27 5.04 11.20
CA LEU A 84 9.32 4.01 11.24
C LEU A 84 9.12 3.03 12.40
N ALA A 85 8.82 3.54 13.61
CA ALA A 85 8.55 2.70 14.77
C ALA A 85 7.34 1.79 14.57
N ALA A 86 6.26 2.29 13.96
CA ALA A 86 5.07 1.49 13.67
C ALA A 86 5.36 0.36 12.67
N PHE A 87 6.08 0.65 11.59
CA PHE A 87 6.44 -0.36 10.61
C PHE A 87 7.48 -1.35 11.14
N SER A 88 8.47 -0.90 11.90
CA SER A 88 9.45 -1.79 12.55
C SER A 88 8.76 -2.79 13.50
N ALA A 89 7.79 -2.33 14.28
CA ALA A 89 7.04 -3.19 15.20
C ALA A 89 6.29 -4.33 14.47
N VAL A 90 5.84 -4.12 13.23
CA VAL A 90 5.11 -5.14 12.47
C VAL A 90 5.99 -5.95 11.51
N LEU A 91 7.15 -5.44 11.10
CA LEU A 91 8.03 -6.11 10.13
C LEU A 91 9.23 -6.81 10.76
N GLU A 92 9.78 -6.27 11.85
CA GLU A 92 11.03 -6.77 12.44
C GLU A 92 10.78 -7.63 13.67
N SER A 93 9.80 -7.27 14.49
CA SER A 93 9.51 -7.96 15.76
C SER A 93 8.00 -8.15 15.97
N PRO A 94 7.26 -8.77 15.01
CA PRO A 94 5.81 -8.92 15.14
C PRO A 94 5.43 -9.91 16.23
N GLN A 95 4.36 -9.60 16.96
CA GLN A 95 3.65 -10.59 17.75
C GLN A 95 2.90 -11.53 16.81
N ARG A 96 3.05 -12.83 17.00
CA ARG A 96 2.43 -13.81 16.10
C ARG A 96 1.07 -14.31 16.62
N PRO A 97 0.12 -14.62 15.72
CA PRO A 97 0.23 -14.64 14.25
C PRO A 97 0.30 -13.23 13.63
N LEU A 98 1.17 -13.05 12.61
CA LEU A 98 1.20 -11.88 11.74
C LEU A 98 0.33 -12.14 10.51
N LEU A 99 -0.69 -11.31 10.32
CA LEU A 99 -1.58 -11.31 9.17
C LEU A 99 -1.27 -10.12 8.27
N ALA A 100 -1.09 -10.35 6.98
CA ALA A 100 -1.07 -9.31 5.97
C ALA A 100 -2.39 -9.33 5.17
N ILE A 101 -3.03 -8.19 5.02
CA ILE A 101 -4.23 -8.01 4.21
C ILE A 101 -3.84 -7.16 3.01
N LEU A 102 -3.96 -7.73 1.83
CA LEU A 102 -3.59 -7.11 0.57
C LEU A 102 -4.79 -7.03 -0.36
N GLY A 103 -5.08 -5.84 -0.84
CA GLY A 103 -6.08 -5.58 -1.87
C GLY A 103 -5.48 -4.76 -3.00
N GLY A 104 -6.20 -4.63 -4.09
CA GLY A 104 -5.78 -3.85 -5.25
C GLY A 104 -6.22 -4.45 -6.57
N ALA A 105 -5.90 -3.78 -7.67
CA ALA A 105 -6.33 -4.18 -9.00
C ALA A 105 -5.41 -5.26 -9.62
N LYS A 106 -4.09 -5.12 -9.48
CA LYS A 106 -3.10 -5.92 -10.21
C LYS A 106 -2.10 -6.60 -9.29
N VAL A 107 -1.81 -7.87 -9.57
CA VAL A 107 -0.77 -8.66 -8.86
C VAL A 107 0.62 -8.12 -9.17
N ALA A 108 0.90 -7.80 -10.44
CA ALA A 108 2.21 -7.29 -10.87
C ALA A 108 2.63 -6.03 -10.12
N ASP A 109 1.70 -5.12 -9.82
CA ASP A 109 1.99 -3.88 -9.09
C ASP A 109 2.35 -4.13 -7.61
N LYS A 110 1.99 -5.29 -7.05
CA LYS A 110 2.21 -5.66 -5.65
C LYS A 110 3.14 -6.86 -5.44
N ILE A 111 3.77 -7.34 -6.50
CA ILE A 111 4.58 -8.55 -6.44
C ILE A 111 5.70 -8.49 -5.40
N GLN A 112 6.39 -7.35 -5.30
CA GLN A 112 7.47 -7.18 -4.32
C GLN A 112 6.93 -7.17 -2.90
N LEU A 113 5.79 -6.50 -2.67
CA LEU A 113 5.09 -6.49 -1.40
C LEU A 113 4.67 -7.90 -0.98
N ILE A 114 4.01 -8.66 -1.87
CA ILE A 114 3.58 -10.02 -1.60
C ILE A 114 4.79 -10.90 -1.26
N ASN A 115 5.86 -10.82 -2.06
CA ASN A 115 7.08 -11.58 -1.85
C ASN A 115 7.75 -11.28 -0.50
N ASN A 116 7.86 -9.99 -0.12
CA ASN A 116 8.46 -9.61 1.16
C ASN A 116 7.58 -10.08 2.34
N LEU A 117 6.26 -9.97 2.21
CA LEU A 117 5.33 -10.39 3.26
C LEU A 117 5.22 -11.91 3.37
N LEU A 118 5.42 -12.69 2.30
CA LEU A 118 5.54 -14.15 2.36
C LEU A 118 6.75 -14.60 3.20
N ASP A 119 7.79 -13.78 3.28
CA ASP A 119 8.94 -14.04 4.14
C ASP A 119 8.66 -13.76 5.62
N LYS A 120 7.68 -12.96 5.94
CA LYS A 120 7.43 -12.39 7.28
C LYS A 120 6.10 -12.84 7.90
N ALA A 121 5.00 -12.79 7.15
CA ALA A 121 3.66 -13.07 7.62
C ALA A 121 3.41 -14.58 7.83
N ASP A 122 2.46 -14.92 8.68
CA ASP A 122 1.98 -16.29 8.86
C ASP A 122 0.81 -16.57 7.93
N GLN A 123 -0.02 -15.57 7.68
CA GLN A 123 -1.15 -15.62 6.76
C GLN A 123 -1.21 -14.36 5.91
N ILE A 124 -1.68 -14.48 4.68
CA ILE A 124 -1.93 -13.36 3.77
C ILE A 124 -3.34 -13.47 3.19
N ILE A 125 -4.14 -12.43 3.36
CA ILE A 125 -5.41 -12.27 2.64
C ILE A 125 -5.12 -11.55 1.34
N ILE A 126 -5.57 -12.10 0.22
CA ILE A 126 -5.56 -11.46 -1.10
C ILE A 126 -7.00 -11.13 -1.48
N GLY A 127 -7.33 -9.85 -1.49
CA GLY A 127 -8.64 -9.32 -1.88
C GLY A 127 -8.58 -8.37 -3.06
N GLY A 128 -9.70 -7.71 -3.34
CA GLY A 128 -9.81 -6.77 -4.46
C GLY A 128 -9.73 -7.45 -5.83
N GLY A 129 -9.51 -6.64 -6.87
CA GLY A 129 -9.47 -7.11 -8.25
C GLY A 129 -8.39 -8.15 -8.54
N MET A 130 -7.26 -8.10 -7.84
CA MET A 130 -6.18 -9.07 -8.04
C MET A 130 -6.55 -10.50 -7.62
N ALA A 131 -7.55 -10.69 -6.76
CA ALA A 131 -8.03 -12.01 -6.37
C ALA A 131 -8.58 -12.79 -7.56
N PHE A 132 -9.18 -12.13 -8.56
CA PHE A 132 -9.68 -12.79 -9.76
C PHE A 132 -8.56 -13.36 -10.63
N THR A 133 -7.40 -12.70 -10.68
CA THR A 133 -6.21 -13.24 -11.34
C THR A 133 -5.75 -14.53 -10.66
N PHE A 134 -5.68 -14.56 -9.32
CA PHE A 134 -5.36 -15.77 -8.57
C PHE A 134 -6.37 -16.89 -8.84
N LYS A 135 -7.67 -16.61 -8.73
CA LYS A 135 -8.74 -17.62 -8.93
C LYS A 135 -8.72 -18.20 -10.35
N LYS A 136 -8.58 -17.37 -11.37
CA LYS A 136 -8.50 -17.83 -12.76
C LYS A 136 -7.29 -18.72 -13.00
N VAL A 137 -6.12 -18.35 -12.46
CA VAL A 137 -4.88 -19.15 -12.65
C VAL A 137 -4.91 -20.44 -11.87
N LEU A 138 -5.38 -20.45 -10.62
CA LEU A 138 -5.29 -21.60 -9.73
C LEU A 138 -6.37 -22.64 -9.96
N SER A 139 -7.58 -22.21 -10.31
CA SER A 139 -8.74 -23.11 -10.44
C SER A 139 -9.44 -23.02 -11.80
N GLY A 140 -9.00 -22.16 -12.69
CA GLY A 140 -9.69 -21.92 -13.98
C GLY A 140 -11.06 -21.24 -13.81
N MET A 141 -11.33 -20.63 -12.65
CA MET A 141 -12.62 -19.99 -12.37
C MET A 141 -13.00 -18.99 -13.46
N PRO A 142 -14.22 -19.06 -14.01
CA PRO A 142 -14.75 -18.00 -14.87
C PRO A 142 -14.82 -16.67 -14.11
N ILE A 143 -14.28 -15.60 -14.67
CA ILE A 143 -14.22 -14.30 -13.99
C ILE A 143 -15.06 -13.21 -14.67
N GLY A 144 -15.83 -13.57 -15.74
CA GLY A 144 -16.61 -12.62 -16.53
C GLY A 144 -15.76 -11.44 -17.00
N ASN A 145 -16.24 -10.23 -16.78
CA ASN A 145 -15.54 -8.99 -17.10
C ASN A 145 -14.69 -8.46 -15.92
N SER A 146 -14.44 -9.28 -14.88
CA SER A 146 -13.59 -8.89 -13.75
C SER A 146 -12.15 -8.62 -14.20
N LEU A 147 -11.43 -7.86 -13.40
CA LEU A 147 -10.04 -7.53 -13.68
C LEU A 147 -9.18 -8.81 -13.80
N PHE A 148 -8.38 -8.85 -14.86
CA PHE A 148 -7.38 -9.88 -15.05
C PHE A 148 -6.04 -9.24 -15.42
N ASP A 149 -5.02 -9.60 -14.66
CA ASP A 149 -3.64 -9.12 -14.84
C ASP A 149 -2.82 -10.21 -15.50
N GLU A 150 -2.60 -10.11 -16.82
CA GLU A 150 -1.86 -11.12 -17.61
C GLU A 150 -0.40 -11.28 -17.15
N GLU A 151 0.25 -10.18 -16.79
CA GLU A 151 1.63 -10.24 -16.28
C GLU A 151 1.67 -10.81 -14.87
N GLY A 152 0.73 -10.39 -14.01
CA GLY A 152 0.58 -10.95 -12.68
C GLY A 152 0.22 -12.43 -12.68
N ALA A 153 -0.58 -12.89 -13.65
CA ALA A 153 -0.97 -14.30 -13.79
C ALA A 153 0.25 -15.23 -13.91
N LYS A 154 1.31 -14.80 -14.59
CA LYS A 154 2.56 -15.57 -14.74
C LYS A 154 3.30 -15.74 -13.40
N LEU A 155 3.05 -14.86 -12.44
CA LEU A 155 3.73 -14.82 -11.15
C LEU A 155 3.00 -15.63 -10.08
N VAL A 156 1.69 -15.82 -10.22
CA VAL A 156 0.84 -16.50 -9.22
C VAL A 156 1.34 -17.89 -8.84
N PRO A 157 1.72 -18.81 -9.79
CA PRO A 157 2.21 -20.13 -9.42
C PRO A 157 3.43 -20.09 -8.50
N GLY A 158 4.41 -19.24 -8.82
CA GLY A 158 5.61 -19.07 -8.00
C GLY A 158 5.33 -18.50 -6.61
N LEU A 159 4.36 -17.58 -6.49
CA LEU A 159 3.91 -17.07 -5.18
C LEU A 159 3.26 -18.18 -4.33
N MET A 160 2.42 -19.02 -4.92
CA MET A 160 1.78 -20.14 -4.22
C MET A 160 2.78 -21.21 -3.81
N GLU A 161 3.76 -21.52 -4.66
CA GLU A 161 4.86 -22.44 -4.34
C GLU A 161 5.68 -21.89 -3.17
N LYS A 162 6.09 -20.62 -3.22
CA LYS A 162 6.82 -19.95 -2.13
C LYS A 162 6.02 -19.99 -0.82
N ALA A 163 4.72 -19.71 -0.88
CA ALA A 163 3.86 -19.78 0.30
C ALA A 163 3.86 -21.19 0.91
N LYS A 164 3.69 -22.22 0.07
CA LYS A 164 3.71 -23.62 0.48
C LYS A 164 5.05 -24.01 1.10
N ASP A 165 6.16 -23.69 0.46
CA ASP A 165 7.52 -24.02 0.94
C ASP A 165 7.84 -23.38 2.28
N LYS A 166 7.29 -22.20 2.52
CA LYS A 166 7.44 -21.48 3.79
C LYS A 166 6.37 -21.83 4.83
N GLY A 167 5.43 -22.71 4.52
CA GLY A 167 4.31 -23.04 5.41
C GLY A 167 3.40 -21.86 5.70
N LYS A 168 3.23 -20.96 4.73
CA LYS A 168 2.36 -19.78 4.83
C LYS A 168 1.03 -20.02 4.16
N GLU A 169 -0.03 -19.43 4.71
CA GLU A 169 -1.38 -19.57 4.16
C GLU A 169 -1.77 -18.30 3.39
N ILE A 170 -2.24 -18.49 2.15
CA ILE A 170 -2.87 -17.43 1.36
C ILE A 170 -4.37 -17.68 1.34
N LEU A 171 -5.12 -16.74 1.90
CA LEU A 171 -6.58 -16.74 1.92
C LEU A 171 -7.10 -15.95 0.72
N LEU A 172 -7.91 -16.60 -0.10
CA LEU A 172 -8.58 -16.03 -1.25
C LEU A 172 -10.09 -15.98 -1.00
N PRO A 173 -10.83 -15.03 -1.61
CA PRO A 173 -12.29 -15.03 -1.51
C PRO A 173 -12.90 -16.27 -2.16
N VAL A 174 -13.99 -16.75 -1.60
CA VAL A 174 -14.75 -17.92 -2.08
C VAL A 174 -16.12 -17.53 -2.64
N ASP A 175 -16.56 -16.31 -2.40
CA ASP A 175 -17.77 -15.74 -2.95
C ASP A 175 -17.59 -14.22 -3.20
N PHE A 176 -18.45 -13.67 -4.02
CA PHE A 176 -18.29 -12.32 -4.57
C PHE A 176 -19.63 -11.60 -4.68
N ILE A 177 -19.63 -10.28 -4.47
CA ILE A 177 -20.68 -9.37 -4.92
C ILE A 177 -20.28 -8.87 -6.30
N ILE A 178 -21.17 -9.09 -7.28
CA ILE A 178 -20.93 -8.76 -8.68
C ILE A 178 -21.81 -7.61 -9.13
N GLY A 179 -21.34 -6.87 -10.12
CA GLY A 179 -22.10 -5.80 -10.79
C GLY A 179 -22.14 -6.01 -12.30
N ASP A 180 -23.19 -5.52 -12.95
CA ASP A 180 -23.30 -5.53 -14.43
C ASP A 180 -22.41 -4.47 -15.08
N ARG A 181 -21.88 -3.52 -14.31
CA ARG A 181 -20.96 -2.47 -14.75
C ARG A 181 -20.19 -1.87 -13.55
N PHE A 182 -19.11 -1.19 -13.81
CA PHE A 182 -18.34 -0.45 -12.80
C PHE A 182 -18.98 0.93 -12.55
N ASP A 183 -20.05 0.97 -11.74
CA ASP A 183 -20.82 2.18 -11.48
C ASP A 183 -21.60 2.05 -10.15
N ALA A 184 -21.80 3.16 -9.44
CA ALA A 184 -22.57 3.18 -8.20
C ALA A 184 -24.04 2.75 -8.39
N GLY A 185 -24.60 2.99 -9.60
CA GLY A 185 -25.96 2.59 -9.98
C GLY A 185 -26.05 1.18 -10.59
N ALA A 186 -24.97 0.39 -10.60
CA ALA A 186 -24.97 -0.96 -11.16
C ALA A 186 -26.06 -1.85 -10.54
N ASN A 187 -26.60 -2.77 -11.33
CA ASN A 187 -27.34 -3.89 -10.79
C ASN A 187 -26.38 -4.82 -10.07
N THR A 188 -26.80 -5.40 -8.96
CA THR A 188 -25.95 -6.28 -8.15
C THR A 188 -26.43 -7.72 -8.22
N GLY A 189 -25.51 -8.65 -8.12
CA GLY A 189 -25.75 -10.08 -7.97
C GLY A 189 -24.72 -10.71 -7.07
N SER A 190 -24.72 -12.02 -6.96
CA SER A 190 -23.73 -12.79 -6.22
C SER A 190 -23.14 -13.89 -7.10
N ALA A 191 -21.90 -14.23 -6.85
CA ALA A 191 -21.19 -15.35 -7.48
C ALA A 191 -20.37 -16.09 -6.43
N ASN A 192 -19.93 -17.29 -6.74
CA ASN A 192 -19.05 -18.09 -5.89
C ASN A 192 -17.87 -18.62 -6.72
N ASP A 193 -16.89 -19.22 -6.08
CA ASP A 193 -15.68 -19.70 -6.74
C ASP A 193 -15.83 -21.05 -7.44
N VAL A 194 -16.98 -21.71 -7.33
CA VAL A 194 -17.34 -22.93 -8.05
C VAL A 194 -17.92 -22.63 -9.42
N ASP A 195 -18.95 -21.77 -9.44
CA ASP A 195 -19.67 -21.40 -10.68
C ASP A 195 -18.96 -20.23 -11.41
N GLY A 196 -18.23 -19.42 -10.68
CA GLY A 196 -17.54 -18.25 -11.18
C GLY A 196 -18.45 -17.04 -11.41
N VAL A 197 -17.88 -15.98 -11.99
CA VAL A 197 -18.60 -14.75 -12.38
C VAL A 197 -19.13 -14.93 -13.80
N PRO A 198 -20.44 -14.71 -14.02
CA PRO A 198 -21.04 -14.83 -15.36
C PRO A 198 -20.48 -13.82 -16.36
N ASP A 199 -20.56 -14.17 -17.64
CA ASP A 199 -20.22 -13.23 -18.73
C ASP A 199 -21.05 -11.93 -18.64
N GLY A 200 -20.42 -10.81 -18.90
CA GLY A 200 -21.04 -9.49 -18.79
C GLY A 200 -21.07 -8.91 -17.37
N TRP A 201 -20.77 -9.70 -16.36
CA TRP A 201 -20.67 -9.26 -14.95
C TRP A 201 -19.21 -9.14 -14.51
N LEU A 202 -18.98 -8.37 -13.47
CA LEU A 202 -17.66 -8.19 -12.88
C LEU A 202 -17.75 -8.24 -11.35
N GLY A 203 -16.77 -8.87 -10.71
CA GLY A 203 -16.68 -8.90 -9.26
C GLY A 203 -16.19 -7.55 -8.71
N LEU A 204 -16.93 -7.01 -7.74
CA LEU A 204 -16.69 -5.67 -7.20
C LEU A 204 -16.49 -5.66 -5.69
N ASP A 205 -16.87 -6.73 -4.97
CA ASP A 205 -16.54 -6.92 -3.56
C ASP A 205 -16.47 -8.41 -3.23
N CYS A 206 -15.88 -8.77 -2.09
CA CYS A 206 -16.00 -10.12 -1.56
C CYS A 206 -17.40 -10.35 -0.96
N GLY A 207 -17.85 -11.61 -1.05
CA GLY A 207 -19.15 -12.00 -0.54
C GLY A 207 -19.18 -12.27 0.98
N PRO A 208 -20.35 -12.63 1.52
CA PRO A 208 -20.52 -12.84 2.96
C PRO A 208 -19.67 -13.96 3.55
N GLU A 209 -19.47 -15.06 2.83
CA GLU A 209 -18.66 -16.18 3.32
C GLU A 209 -17.17 -15.82 3.33
N SER A 210 -16.68 -15.17 2.28
CA SER A 210 -15.32 -14.61 2.24
C SER A 210 -15.10 -13.63 3.39
N THR A 211 -16.07 -12.75 3.63
CA THR A 211 -16.05 -11.79 4.75
C THR A 211 -15.94 -12.51 6.09
N ARG A 212 -16.70 -13.59 6.28
CA ARG A 212 -16.66 -14.42 7.50
C ARG A 212 -15.27 -15.04 7.70
N ILE A 213 -14.70 -15.59 6.63
CA ILE A 213 -13.35 -16.21 6.65
C ILE A 213 -12.29 -15.17 7.00
N PHE A 214 -12.31 -14.03 6.32
CA PHE A 214 -11.34 -12.94 6.52
C PHE A 214 -11.45 -12.34 7.91
N THR A 215 -12.66 -12.07 8.38
CA THR A 215 -12.89 -11.60 9.75
C THR A 215 -12.37 -12.58 10.79
N GLY A 216 -12.58 -13.89 10.57
CA GLY A 216 -12.08 -14.93 11.44
C GLY A 216 -10.54 -14.95 11.51
N ALA A 217 -9.84 -14.73 10.40
CA ALA A 217 -8.37 -14.61 10.37
C ALA A 217 -7.89 -13.33 11.07
N ILE A 218 -8.55 -12.20 10.80
CA ILE A 218 -8.24 -10.89 11.41
C ILE A 218 -8.32 -10.96 12.94
N LEU A 219 -9.39 -11.53 13.48
CA LEU A 219 -9.61 -11.60 14.93
C LEU A 219 -8.66 -12.56 15.67
N LYS A 220 -8.02 -13.49 14.97
CA LYS A 220 -6.99 -14.39 15.52
C LYS A 220 -5.59 -13.79 15.50
N ALA A 221 -5.36 -12.79 14.66
CA ALA A 221 -4.05 -12.18 14.49
C ALA A 221 -3.64 -11.34 15.71
N ARG A 222 -2.34 -11.30 15.97
CA ARG A 222 -1.72 -10.43 16.99
C ARG A 222 -1.01 -9.24 16.39
N THR A 223 -0.64 -9.35 15.13
CA THR A 223 -0.10 -8.25 14.34
C THR A 223 -0.81 -8.24 13.00
N ILE A 224 -1.23 -7.07 12.53
CA ILE A 224 -1.96 -6.90 11.26
C ILE A 224 -1.31 -5.79 10.46
N ILE A 225 -1.00 -6.09 9.20
CA ILE A 225 -0.66 -5.10 8.17
C ILE A 225 -1.80 -5.08 7.17
N TRP A 226 -2.40 -3.91 6.96
CA TRP A 226 -3.49 -3.76 5.98
C TRP A 226 -3.11 -2.78 4.87
N ASN A 227 -3.01 -3.30 3.64
CA ASN A 227 -2.67 -2.55 2.43
C ASN A 227 -3.57 -2.94 1.25
N GLY A 228 -4.69 -2.27 1.11
CA GLY A 228 -5.66 -2.42 0.02
C GLY A 228 -7.03 -2.90 0.47
N PRO A 229 -8.10 -2.32 -0.07
CA PRO A 229 -9.48 -2.71 0.20
C PRO A 229 -9.82 -4.05 -0.45
N ALA A 230 -10.87 -4.72 0.05
CA ALA A 230 -11.37 -5.98 -0.49
C ALA A 230 -12.31 -5.79 -1.69
N GLY A 231 -12.94 -4.62 -1.80
CA GLY A 231 -13.90 -4.27 -2.84
C GLY A 231 -13.84 -2.81 -3.23
N VAL A 232 -14.74 -2.40 -4.11
CA VAL A 232 -14.90 -1.00 -4.59
C VAL A 232 -15.66 -0.21 -3.54
N PHE A 233 -14.99 0.06 -2.43
CA PHE A 233 -15.57 0.67 -1.23
C PHE A 233 -16.10 2.09 -1.45
N GLU A 234 -15.76 2.72 -2.55
CA GLU A 234 -16.29 4.02 -2.97
C GLU A 234 -17.79 3.96 -3.27
N PHE A 235 -18.28 2.81 -3.71
CA PHE A 235 -19.70 2.57 -4.01
C PHE A 235 -20.35 1.80 -2.86
N GLU A 236 -21.44 2.34 -2.32
CA GLU A 236 -22.14 1.78 -1.17
C GLU A 236 -22.57 0.31 -1.36
N LYS A 237 -22.90 -0.07 -2.60
CA LYS A 237 -23.29 -1.46 -2.94
C LYS A 237 -22.14 -2.48 -2.86
N PHE A 238 -20.90 -2.02 -2.87
CA PHE A 238 -19.68 -2.84 -2.96
C PHE A 238 -18.68 -2.55 -1.85
N GLU A 239 -19.14 -1.99 -0.72
CA GLU A 239 -18.30 -1.63 0.41
C GLU A 239 -18.32 -2.63 1.56
N ALA A 240 -19.28 -3.56 1.55
CA ALA A 240 -19.60 -4.39 2.72
C ALA A 240 -18.39 -5.24 3.19
N GLY A 241 -17.64 -5.84 2.28
CA GLY A 241 -16.45 -6.61 2.59
C GLY A 241 -15.36 -5.77 3.22
N THR A 242 -15.04 -4.62 2.60
CA THR A 242 -14.02 -3.70 3.13
C THR A 242 -14.41 -3.13 4.48
N ARG A 243 -15.69 -2.79 4.67
CA ARG A 243 -16.23 -2.28 5.95
C ARG A 243 -16.10 -3.33 7.05
N ALA A 244 -16.54 -4.56 6.80
CA ALA A 244 -16.46 -5.64 7.77
C ALA A 244 -15.01 -5.94 8.18
N MET A 245 -14.07 -5.90 7.24
CA MET A 245 -12.64 -6.04 7.54
C MET A 245 -12.12 -4.87 8.40
N ALA A 246 -12.54 -3.63 8.12
CA ALA A 246 -12.18 -2.47 8.93
C ALA A 246 -12.69 -2.62 10.37
N ASP A 247 -13.95 -3.04 10.54
CA ASP A 247 -14.54 -3.29 11.85
C ASP A 247 -13.81 -4.42 12.60
N ALA A 248 -13.42 -5.49 11.92
CA ALA A 248 -12.65 -6.58 12.50
C ALA A 248 -11.25 -6.14 12.94
N VAL A 249 -10.57 -5.32 12.13
CA VAL A 249 -9.25 -4.76 12.47
C VAL A 249 -9.35 -3.86 13.72
N VAL A 250 -10.41 -3.06 13.83
CA VAL A 250 -10.67 -2.25 15.04
C VAL A 250 -10.90 -3.14 16.25
N GLN A 251 -11.68 -4.21 16.13
CA GLN A 251 -11.92 -5.18 17.21
C GLN A 251 -10.62 -5.88 17.64
N ALA A 252 -9.81 -6.33 16.67
CA ALA A 252 -8.51 -6.92 16.95
C ALA A 252 -7.58 -5.95 17.70
N THR A 253 -7.58 -4.66 17.30
CA THR A 253 -6.82 -3.61 17.99
C THR A 253 -7.28 -3.45 19.43
N ALA A 254 -8.59 -3.38 19.65
CA ALA A 254 -9.16 -3.27 20.99
C ALA A 254 -8.85 -4.49 21.87
N ALA A 255 -8.65 -5.67 21.26
CA ALA A 255 -8.21 -6.89 21.93
C ALA A 255 -6.69 -6.97 22.12
N GLY A 256 -5.93 -5.94 21.78
CA GLY A 256 -4.48 -5.82 22.01
C GLY A 256 -3.60 -6.21 20.82
N ALA A 257 -4.16 -6.41 19.64
CA ALA A 257 -3.35 -6.61 18.43
C ALA A 257 -2.66 -5.30 17.99
N ILE A 258 -1.46 -5.41 17.43
CA ILE A 258 -0.76 -4.29 16.79
C ILE A 258 -1.24 -4.22 15.34
N THR A 259 -1.84 -3.10 14.95
CA THR A 259 -2.47 -2.93 13.63
C THR A 259 -1.94 -1.71 12.93
N VAL A 260 -1.40 -1.91 11.72
CA VAL A 260 -0.83 -0.86 10.90
C VAL A 260 -1.53 -0.84 9.54
N ILE A 261 -2.05 0.32 9.19
CA ILE A 261 -2.66 0.59 7.88
C ILE A 261 -1.65 1.34 7.02
N GLY A 262 -1.42 0.85 5.81
CA GLY A 262 -0.56 1.49 4.81
C GLY A 262 -1.24 1.60 3.45
N GLY A 263 -0.90 2.66 2.71
CA GLY A 263 -1.45 2.94 1.37
C GLY A 263 -2.66 3.88 1.38
N GLY A 264 -2.74 4.71 0.33
CA GLY A 264 -3.74 5.80 0.23
C GLY A 264 -5.18 5.31 0.24
N ASP A 265 -5.50 4.28 -0.56
CA ASP A 265 -6.85 3.73 -0.66
C ASP A 265 -7.30 3.12 0.67
N THR A 266 -6.38 2.40 1.35
CA THR A 266 -6.68 1.80 2.65
C THR A 266 -6.91 2.86 3.72
N ALA A 267 -6.10 3.92 3.74
CA ALA A 267 -6.27 5.03 4.66
C ALA A 267 -7.60 5.77 4.41
N THR A 268 -7.99 5.91 3.13
CA THR A 268 -9.27 6.50 2.74
C THR A 268 -10.44 5.63 3.21
N ALA A 269 -10.39 4.32 2.99
CA ALA A 269 -11.40 3.38 3.48
C ALA A 269 -11.48 3.39 5.02
N ALA A 270 -10.33 3.33 5.69
CA ALA A 270 -10.28 3.39 7.16
C ALA A 270 -10.90 4.67 7.72
N LYS A 271 -10.63 5.82 7.08
CA LYS A 271 -11.23 7.10 7.45
C LYS A 271 -12.75 7.12 7.21
N LYS A 272 -13.21 6.57 6.06
CA LYS A 272 -14.63 6.45 5.73
C LYS A 272 -15.41 5.69 6.83
N TYR A 273 -14.81 4.63 7.39
CA TYR A 273 -15.43 3.80 8.42
C TYR A 273 -15.01 4.15 9.85
N GLY A 274 -14.26 5.23 10.06
CA GLY A 274 -13.81 5.69 11.38
C GLY A 274 -12.86 4.70 12.08
N ALA A 275 -12.15 3.89 11.32
CA ALA A 275 -11.14 2.94 11.80
C ALA A 275 -9.76 3.60 11.99
N ASP A 276 -9.44 4.65 11.22
CA ASP A 276 -8.15 5.33 11.19
C ASP A 276 -7.64 5.79 12.57
N LYS A 277 -8.56 6.18 13.46
CA LYS A 277 -8.28 6.62 14.84
C LYS A 277 -8.34 5.50 15.88
N LYS A 278 -8.74 4.29 15.49
CA LYS A 278 -8.95 3.15 16.38
C LYS A 278 -7.95 2.01 16.16
N VAL A 279 -7.09 2.14 15.18
CA VAL A 279 -5.95 1.24 14.92
C VAL A 279 -4.69 1.75 15.61
N THR A 280 -3.67 0.89 15.76
CA THR A 280 -2.40 1.29 16.38
C THR A 280 -1.71 2.40 15.58
N HIS A 281 -1.71 2.27 14.25
CA HIS A 281 -1.15 3.28 13.35
C HIS A 281 -1.83 3.27 11.97
N SER A 282 -2.23 4.45 11.52
CA SER A 282 -2.67 4.68 10.14
C SER A 282 -1.64 5.56 9.46
N SER A 283 -0.87 4.98 8.54
CA SER A 283 0.23 5.67 7.89
C SER A 283 -0.27 6.76 6.96
N THR A 284 0.43 7.88 6.97
CA THR A 284 0.23 9.00 6.04
C THR A 284 1.22 8.97 4.87
N GLY A 285 2.09 7.95 4.83
CA GLY A 285 3.24 7.89 3.93
C GLY A 285 2.94 7.52 2.47
N GLY A 286 1.74 7.03 2.16
CA GLY A 286 1.36 6.67 0.78
C GLY A 286 2.38 5.72 0.12
N GLY A 287 3.09 6.21 -0.92
CA GLY A 287 4.12 5.44 -1.63
C GLY A 287 5.32 5.06 -0.76
N ALA A 288 5.72 5.90 0.19
CA ALA A 288 6.82 5.56 1.12
C ALA A 288 6.46 4.37 2.01
N SER A 289 5.23 4.30 2.50
CA SER A 289 4.73 3.16 3.27
C SER A 289 4.75 1.87 2.45
N LEU A 290 4.34 1.95 1.19
CA LEU A 290 4.34 0.80 0.28
C LEU A 290 5.77 0.30 0.04
N GLU A 291 6.69 1.19 -0.32
CA GLU A 291 8.08 0.82 -0.57
C GLU A 291 8.79 0.28 0.69
N TYR A 292 8.45 0.81 1.86
CA TYR A 292 8.98 0.27 3.12
C TYR A 292 8.45 -1.15 3.40
N LEU A 293 7.16 -1.40 3.17
CA LEU A 293 6.55 -2.73 3.28
C LEU A 293 7.12 -3.73 2.24
N GLU A 294 7.56 -3.24 1.08
CA GLU A 294 8.29 -4.03 0.08
C GLU A 294 9.71 -4.41 0.51
N GLY A 295 10.18 -3.90 1.63
CA GLY A 295 11.54 -4.12 2.15
C GLY A 295 12.61 -3.23 1.51
N LYS A 296 12.21 -2.17 0.82
CA LYS A 296 13.14 -1.20 0.23
C LYS A 296 13.71 -0.27 1.30
N ILE A 297 14.97 0.08 1.13
CA ILE A 297 15.60 1.15 1.91
C ILE A 297 15.11 2.49 1.38
N LEU A 298 14.49 3.28 2.24
CA LEU A 298 14.00 4.61 1.87
C LEU A 298 15.16 5.61 1.83
N PRO A 299 15.43 6.29 0.69
CA PRO A 299 16.56 7.23 0.55
C PRO A 299 16.58 8.31 1.64
N GLY A 300 15.43 8.90 1.96
CA GLY A 300 15.31 9.93 2.99
C GLY A 300 15.61 9.45 4.41
N VAL A 301 15.48 8.13 4.66
CA VAL A 301 15.88 7.52 5.94
C VAL A 301 17.38 7.20 5.92
N ALA A 302 17.86 6.61 4.83
CA ALA A 302 19.28 6.26 4.68
C ALA A 302 20.22 7.49 4.68
N ALA A 303 19.70 8.67 4.35
CA ALA A 303 20.45 9.92 4.37
C ALA A 303 20.63 10.52 5.78
N LEU A 304 19.95 9.98 6.81
CA LEU A 304 20.09 10.44 8.20
C LEU A 304 21.44 9.99 8.79
N SER A 305 21.89 10.70 9.82
CA SER A 305 23.12 10.31 10.54
C SER A 305 22.92 9.01 11.31
N GLU A 306 23.94 8.18 11.35
CA GLU A 306 23.98 7.05 12.29
C GLU A 306 24.04 7.58 13.74
N LYS A 307 23.50 6.80 14.68
CA LYS A 307 23.53 7.14 16.11
C LYS A 307 24.92 6.94 16.68
#